data_4097aa15d535767d4622fb97bda97554
#
_entry.id   4097aa15d535767d4622fb97bda97554
#
_cell.length_a   1.000
_cell.length_b   1.000
_cell.length_c   1.000
_cell.angle_alpha   90.00
_cell.angle_beta   90.00
_cell.angle_gamma   90.00
#
_symmetry.space_group_name_H-M   'P 1'
#
loop_
_entity.id
_entity.type
_entity.pdbx_description
1 polymer ?
#
loop_
_entity_poly.entity_id
_entity_poly.type
_entity_poly.pdbx_seq_one_letter_code
_entity_poly.pdbx_strand_id
1 'polypeptide(L)'
;MNYDLVGIGNALVDIEVQVDDAFIKEISVTKGGMTLTSAVEQGKILKTLQAKPQKLSSGGSAANTIHGASILGAKSYYLGRVANDDNGKHYTEDMQSCGVGFCGPGSDDGGTGTCVILITPDAERTMLTNLGVSSLLHTDNVDATLIQNAKAVYVEGYLWTGDETREAGLHMAQVAKKQGIPVAFTLSDAFVVNSFKDSLLDFIRWNVDILFCNEVEAQAMTGETDSRKVFDKLLALVDTLFLTLGSKGSLAGKSGHDPVQVGTIPVEAVDTTGAGDLYAAGALYGLINDRSLKDSAIIGSYCAAQVVSHIGGRLPTHSHTRIESILTEYRKHHPYSPS
;
A
#
# COMPACT_ATOMS: atom_id res chain seq x y z
N MET A 1 -11.23 -18.12 12.45
CA MET A 1 -9.75 -18.11 12.38
C MET A 1 -9.30 -16.78 12.95
N ASN A 2 -8.18 -16.71 13.67
CA ASN A 2 -7.66 -15.43 14.17
C ASN A 2 -6.58 -14.94 13.21
N TYR A 3 -6.73 -13.71 12.72
CA TYR A 3 -5.76 -13.04 11.90
C TYR A 3 -4.96 -12.03 12.72
N ASP A 4 -3.68 -11.84 12.40
CA ASP A 4 -2.85 -10.82 13.03
C ASP A 4 -3.11 -9.44 12.38
N LEU A 5 -3.32 -9.42 11.06
CA LEU A 5 -3.53 -8.21 10.28
C LEU A 5 -4.69 -8.39 9.29
N VAL A 6 -5.63 -7.46 9.31
CA VAL A 6 -6.74 -7.41 8.34
C VAL A 6 -6.69 -6.11 7.56
N GLY A 7 -6.62 -6.19 6.24
CA GLY A 7 -6.59 -5.02 5.36
C GLY A 7 -7.85 -4.88 4.53
N ILE A 8 -8.16 -3.64 4.12
CA ILE A 8 -9.23 -3.31 3.20
C ILE A 8 -8.74 -2.35 2.12
N GLY A 9 -9.10 -2.62 0.86
CA GLY A 9 -8.71 -1.77 -0.25
C GLY A 9 -9.23 -2.26 -1.60
N ASN A 10 -8.80 -1.59 -2.66
CA ASN A 10 -9.18 -1.92 -4.03
C ASN A 10 -8.40 -3.14 -4.52
N ALA A 11 -9.12 -4.22 -4.85
CA ALA A 11 -8.54 -5.41 -5.47
C ALA A 11 -8.41 -5.19 -6.98
N LEU A 12 -7.18 -5.08 -7.46
CA LEU A 12 -6.86 -4.76 -8.86
C LEU A 12 -5.88 -5.79 -9.44
N VAL A 13 -6.04 -6.14 -10.70
CA VAL A 13 -5.00 -6.86 -11.44
C VAL A 13 -4.10 -5.82 -12.12
N ASP A 14 -2.83 -5.83 -11.77
CA ASP A 14 -1.82 -4.96 -12.36
C ASP A 14 -1.35 -5.55 -13.70
N ILE A 15 -1.30 -4.70 -14.73
CA ILE A 15 -0.83 -5.00 -16.08
C ILE A 15 0.38 -4.12 -16.34
N GLU A 16 1.57 -4.65 -16.12
CA GLU A 16 2.83 -3.92 -16.21
C GLU A 16 3.37 -3.94 -17.64
N VAL A 17 3.70 -2.77 -18.19
CA VAL A 17 4.22 -2.61 -19.54
C VAL A 17 5.33 -1.57 -19.57
N GLN A 18 6.48 -1.93 -20.14
CA GLN A 18 7.56 -0.95 -20.39
C GLN A 18 7.25 -0.08 -21.61
N VAL A 19 7.33 1.22 -21.43
CA VAL A 19 7.08 2.24 -22.46
C VAL A 19 8.17 3.32 -22.44
N ASP A 20 8.21 4.15 -23.46
CA ASP A 20 9.04 5.36 -23.48
C ASP A 20 8.23 6.61 -23.08
N ASP A 21 8.94 7.72 -22.85
CA ASP A 21 8.32 9.00 -22.52
C ASP A 21 7.45 9.57 -23.68
N ALA A 22 7.72 9.17 -24.91
CA ALA A 22 6.94 9.60 -26.07
C ALA A 22 5.52 9.02 -25.99
N PHE A 23 5.39 7.76 -25.60
CA PHE A 23 4.08 7.11 -25.41
C PHE A 23 3.25 7.77 -24.30
N ILE A 24 3.89 8.14 -23.17
CA ILE A 24 3.19 8.86 -22.08
C ILE A 24 2.61 10.19 -22.58
N LYS A 25 3.39 10.93 -23.40
CA LYS A 25 2.92 12.20 -24.01
C LYS A 25 1.82 11.97 -25.03
N GLU A 26 1.90 10.92 -25.83
CA GLU A 26 0.90 10.56 -26.83
C GLU A 26 -0.47 10.33 -26.21
N ILE A 27 -0.53 9.59 -25.10
CA ILE A 27 -1.79 9.32 -24.40
C ILE A 27 -2.23 10.46 -23.47
N SER A 28 -1.46 11.56 -23.40
CA SER A 28 -1.81 12.80 -22.68
C SER A 28 -2.12 12.61 -21.19
N VAL A 29 -1.36 11.74 -20.50
CA VAL A 29 -1.46 11.54 -19.04
C VAL A 29 -0.29 12.14 -18.30
N THR A 30 -0.48 12.44 -17.02
CA THR A 30 0.59 12.94 -16.15
C THR A 30 1.52 11.80 -15.77
N LYS A 31 2.80 11.90 -16.16
CA LYS A 31 3.83 10.94 -15.79
C LYS A 31 3.99 10.88 -14.27
N GLY A 32 4.18 9.67 -13.74
CA GLY A 32 4.47 9.45 -12.33
C GLY A 32 3.25 9.49 -11.40
N GLY A 33 2.04 9.67 -11.95
CA GLY A 33 0.80 9.74 -11.18
C GLY A 33 -0.21 8.64 -11.52
N MET A 34 -1.28 8.60 -10.73
CA MET A 34 -2.43 7.73 -10.98
C MET A 34 -3.55 8.53 -11.67
N THR A 35 -4.15 7.93 -12.69
CA THR A 35 -5.32 8.46 -13.39
C THR A 35 -6.43 7.40 -13.41
N LEU A 36 -7.61 7.77 -12.96
CA LEU A 36 -8.80 6.92 -13.10
C LEU A 36 -9.24 6.91 -14.58
N THR A 37 -9.48 5.72 -15.11
CA THR A 37 -9.91 5.49 -16.49
C THR A 37 -11.15 4.61 -16.55
N SER A 38 -11.92 4.74 -17.61
CA SER A 38 -12.97 3.77 -17.91
C SER A 38 -12.39 2.50 -18.53
N ALA A 39 -13.12 1.39 -18.44
CA ALA A 39 -12.74 0.12 -19.12
C ALA A 39 -12.53 0.31 -20.64
N VAL A 40 -13.32 1.21 -21.26
CA VAL A 40 -13.23 1.51 -22.69
C VAL A 40 -11.93 2.25 -23.03
N GLU A 41 -11.56 3.25 -22.24
CA GLU A 41 -10.31 4.01 -22.44
C GLU A 41 -9.09 3.13 -22.19
N GLN A 42 -9.09 2.38 -21.09
CA GLN A 42 -8.02 1.45 -20.77
C GLN A 42 -7.87 0.36 -21.84
N GLY A 43 -8.99 -0.18 -22.36
CA GLY A 43 -8.97 -1.16 -23.45
C GLY A 43 -8.37 -0.62 -24.77
N LYS A 44 -8.58 0.67 -25.08
CA LYS A 44 -7.90 1.31 -26.23
C LYS A 44 -6.40 1.36 -26.06
N ILE A 45 -5.93 1.75 -24.88
CA ILE A 45 -4.49 1.82 -24.55
C ILE A 45 -3.86 0.43 -24.59
N LEU A 46 -4.48 -0.58 -23.97
CA LEU A 46 -4.02 -1.97 -23.99
C LEU A 46 -3.91 -2.52 -25.43
N LYS A 47 -4.85 -2.13 -26.30
CA LYS A 47 -4.80 -2.52 -27.72
C LYS A 47 -3.57 -1.97 -28.42
N THR A 48 -3.12 -0.75 -28.12
CA THR A 48 -1.88 -0.19 -28.71
C THR A 48 -0.62 -0.86 -28.14
N LEU A 49 -0.73 -1.43 -26.94
CA LEU A 49 0.37 -2.10 -26.25
C LEU A 49 0.41 -3.63 -26.45
N GLN A 50 -0.52 -4.21 -27.23
CA GLN A 50 -0.66 -5.65 -27.37
C GLN A 50 0.60 -6.37 -27.93
N ALA A 51 1.45 -5.65 -28.67
CA ALA A 51 2.70 -6.17 -29.20
C ALA A 51 3.88 -6.12 -28.20
N LYS A 52 3.71 -5.46 -27.06
CA LYS A 52 4.72 -5.37 -26.00
C LYS A 52 4.53 -6.49 -24.98
N PRO A 53 5.59 -7.02 -24.38
CA PRO A 53 5.48 -7.93 -23.25
C PRO A 53 4.68 -7.29 -22.12
N GLN A 54 3.74 -8.04 -21.57
CA GLN A 54 2.91 -7.63 -20.43
C GLN A 54 3.11 -8.64 -19.31
N LYS A 55 3.24 -8.15 -18.08
CA LYS A 55 3.25 -8.98 -16.88
C LYS A 55 1.97 -8.70 -16.10
N LEU A 56 1.27 -9.76 -15.72
CA LEU A 56 0.07 -9.70 -14.89
C LEU A 56 0.46 -10.09 -13.46
N SER A 57 -0.02 -9.31 -12.49
CA SER A 57 0.09 -9.64 -11.07
C SER A 57 -1.14 -9.14 -10.31
N SER A 58 -1.49 -9.80 -9.23
CA SER A 58 -2.49 -9.25 -8.33
C SER A 58 -1.90 -8.03 -7.65
N GLY A 59 -2.63 -6.90 -7.65
CA GLY A 59 -2.20 -5.61 -7.16
C GLY A 59 -3.20 -4.96 -6.21
N GLY A 60 -3.09 -3.66 -6.07
CA GLY A 60 -3.78 -2.86 -5.08
C GLY A 60 -2.90 -2.58 -3.87
N SER A 61 -2.85 -1.31 -3.42
CA SER A 61 -1.92 -0.85 -2.38
C SER A 61 -2.06 -1.65 -1.07
N ALA A 62 -3.27 -1.70 -0.50
CA ALA A 62 -3.49 -2.48 0.72
C ALA A 62 -3.25 -3.99 0.50
N ALA A 63 -3.59 -4.53 -0.68
CA ALA A 63 -3.32 -5.92 -1.00
C ALA A 63 -1.82 -6.23 -0.99
N ASN A 64 -0.98 -5.35 -1.56
CA ASN A 64 0.46 -5.50 -1.54
C ASN A 64 1.02 -5.45 -0.11
N THR A 65 0.51 -4.55 0.73
CA THR A 65 0.87 -4.46 2.15
C THR A 65 0.52 -5.75 2.90
N ILE A 66 -0.70 -6.25 2.73
CA ILE A 66 -1.18 -7.47 3.39
C ILE A 66 -0.44 -8.71 2.91
N HIS A 67 -0.19 -8.80 1.60
CA HIS A 67 0.64 -9.84 1.00
C HIS A 67 2.07 -9.81 1.57
N GLY A 68 2.71 -8.64 1.60
CA GLY A 68 4.06 -8.50 2.15
C GLY A 68 4.15 -8.92 3.62
N ALA A 69 3.17 -8.54 4.44
CA ALA A 69 3.09 -8.96 5.84
C ALA A 69 2.91 -10.48 5.98
N SER A 70 2.12 -11.11 5.08
CA SER A 70 1.95 -12.57 5.04
C SER A 70 3.25 -13.29 4.69
N ILE A 71 4.00 -12.79 3.70
CA ILE A 71 5.32 -13.34 3.34
C ILE A 71 6.31 -13.27 4.51
N LEU A 72 6.22 -12.25 5.37
CA LEU A 72 7.02 -12.14 6.59
C LEU A 72 6.52 -13.09 7.71
N GLY A 73 5.36 -13.70 7.58
CA GLY A 73 4.81 -14.69 8.51
C GLY A 73 3.60 -14.22 9.34
N ALA A 74 3.02 -13.04 9.06
CA ALA A 74 1.77 -12.63 9.67
C ALA A 74 0.60 -13.44 9.13
N LYS A 75 -0.34 -13.83 9.99
CA LYS A 75 -1.63 -14.37 9.55
C LYS A 75 -2.50 -13.21 9.10
N SER A 76 -2.64 -13.05 7.78
CA SER A 76 -3.26 -11.87 7.20
C SER A 76 -4.55 -12.20 6.46
N TYR A 77 -5.48 -11.25 6.44
CA TYR A 77 -6.71 -11.30 5.66
C TYR A 77 -6.90 -10.01 4.88
N TYR A 78 -7.38 -10.11 3.66
CA TYR A 78 -7.66 -8.97 2.80
C TYR A 78 -9.13 -8.89 2.42
N LEU A 79 -9.74 -7.74 2.68
CA LEU A 79 -11.09 -7.37 2.28
C LEU A 79 -11.00 -6.55 0.99
N GLY A 80 -11.37 -7.14 -0.11
CA GLY A 80 -11.44 -6.53 -1.42
C GLY A 80 -12.52 -7.20 -2.26
N ARG A 81 -12.86 -6.64 -3.41
CA ARG A 81 -13.89 -7.17 -4.28
C ARG A 81 -13.36 -7.42 -5.68
N VAL A 82 -13.56 -8.64 -6.20
CA VAL A 82 -13.23 -9.06 -7.57
C VAL A 82 -14.47 -9.62 -8.25
N ALA A 83 -14.48 -9.61 -9.58
CA ALA A 83 -15.58 -10.19 -10.37
C ALA A 83 -15.44 -11.71 -10.50
N ASN A 84 -16.50 -12.34 -11.00
CA ASN A 84 -16.53 -13.75 -11.34
C ASN A 84 -15.99 -13.97 -12.76
N ASP A 85 -14.77 -13.45 -13.02
CA ASP A 85 -14.05 -13.52 -14.29
C ASP A 85 -12.65 -14.15 -14.13
N ASP A 86 -11.91 -14.30 -15.23
CA ASP A 86 -10.56 -14.90 -15.20
C ASP A 86 -9.58 -14.09 -14.34
N ASN A 87 -9.67 -12.75 -14.36
CA ASN A 87 -8.86 -11.87 -13.53
C ASN A 87 -9.18 -12.03 -12.05
N GLY A 88 -10.46 -12.13 -11.68
CA GLY A 88 -10.89 -12.34 -10.30
C GLY A 88 -10.50 -13.70 -9.76
N LYS A 89 -10.55 -14.72 -10.61
CA LYS A 89 -10.06 -16.07 -10.28
C LYS A 89 -8.54 -16.06 -10.05
N HIS A 90 -7.78 -15.46 -10.98
CA HIS A 90 -6.34 -15.29 -10.85
C HIS A 90 -5.97 -14.55 -9.56
N TYR A 91 -6.64 -13.42 -9.28
CA TYR A 91 -6.43 -12.65 -8.08
C TYR A 91 -6.64 -13.46 -6.79
N THR A 92 -7.75 -14.21 -6.74
CA THR A 92 -8.10 -15.03 -5.58
C THR A 92 -7.07 -16.14 -5.34
N GLU A 93 -6.70 -16.87 -6.40
CA GLU A 93 -5.71 -17.95 -6.33
C GLU A 93 -4.34 -17.42 -5.89
N ASP A 94 -3.92 -16.27 -6.41
CA ASP A 94 -2.63 -15.66 -6.07
C ASP A 94 -2.58 -15.24 -4.59
N MET A 95 -3.59 -14.52 -4.09
CA MET A 95 -3.66 -14.12 -2.69
C MET A 95 -3.64 -15.32 -1.74
N GLN A 96 -4.44 -16.35 -2.04
CA GLN A 96 -4.52 -17.56 -1.23
C GLN A 96 -3.21 -18.38 -1.26
N SER A 97 -2.52 -18.42 -2.41
CA SER A 97 -1.25 -19.14 -2.56
C SER A 97 -0.14 -18.56 -1.68
N CYS A 98 -0.24 -17.28 -1.34
CA CYS A 98 0.68 -16.57 -0.45
C CYS A 98 0.24 -16.59 1.02
N GLY A 99 -0.79 -17.38 1.36
CA GLY A 99 -1.28 -17.54 2.73
C GLY A 99 -2.16 -16.38 3.22
N VAL A 100 -2.58 -15.47 2.32
CA VAL A 100 -3.53 -14.41 2.65
C VAL A 100 -4.94 -14.97 2.60
N GLY A 101 -5.71 -14.82 3.68
CA GLY A 101 -7.14 -15.06 3.66
C GLY A 101 -7.80 -14.05 2.71
N PHE A 102 -8.45 -14.53 1.69
CA PHE A 102 -9.19 -13.70 0.75
C PHE A 102 -10.47 -14.44 0.36
N CYS A 103 -11.57 -13.77 0.52
CA CYS A 103 -12.89 -14.27 0.15
C CYS A 103 -13.67 -13.09 -0.43
N GLY A 104 -13.08 -12.47 -1.45
CA GLY A 104 -13.84 -11.50 -2.21
C GLY A 104 -15.05 -12.20 -2.80
N PRO A 105 -16.28 -11.74 -2.53
CA PRO A 105 -17.43 -12.28 -3.21
C PRO A 105 -17.23 -12.04 -4.70
N GLY A 106 -17.21 -13.11 -5.50
CA GLY A 106 -17.32 -12.98 -6.94
C GLY A 106 -18.55 -12.14 -7.25
N SER A 107 -18.40 -11.13 -8.09
CA SER A 107 -19.51 -10.28 -8.53
C SER A 107 -19.76 -10.52 -10.01
N ASP A 108 -21.01 -10.60 -10.38
CA ASP A 108 -21.44 -10.67 -11.78
C ASP A 108 -21.80 -9.27 -12.34
N ASP A 109 -21.65 -8.20 -11.54
CA ASP A 109 -22.06 -6.84 -11.89
C ASP A 109 -21.04 -6.07 -12.74
N GLY A 110 -19.98 -6.72 -13.20
CA GLY A 110 -18.92 -6.10 -14.01
C GLY A 110 -17.64 -6.91 -14.05
N GLY A 111 -16.56 -6.31 -14.53
CA GLY A 111 -15.23 -6.95 -14.57
C GLY A 111 -14.41 -6.64 -13.34
N THR A 112 -13.46 -7.52 -13.05
CA THR A 112 -12.41 -7.28 -12.04
C THR A 112 -11.64 -6.00 -12.37
N GLY A 113 -11.37 -5.18 -11.36
CA GLY A 113 -10.58 -3.97 -11.52
C GLY A 113 -9.17 -4.26 -12.04
N THR A 114 -8.66 -3.36 -12.87
CA THR A 114 -7.34 -3.47 -13.47
C THR A 114 -6.57 -2.16 -13.39
N CYS A 115 -5.26 -2.22 -13.22
CA CYS A 115 -4.36 -1.08 -13.27
C CYS A 115 -3.30 -1.32 -14.36
N VAL A 116 -3.31 -0.52 -15.42
CA VAL A 116 -2.23 -0.54 -16.42
C VAL A 116 -1.10 0.33 -15.89
N ILE A 117 0.04 -0.28 -15.62
CA ILE A 117 1.24 0.36 -15.09
C ILE A 117 2.24 0.53 -16.23
N LEU A 118 2.45 1.77 -16.64
CA LEU A 118 3.39 2.16 -17.69
C LEU A 118 4.71 2.54 -17.02
N ILE A 119 5.76 1.75 -17.26
CA ILE A 119 7.09 1.93 -16.66
C ILE A 119 8.01 2.55 -17.68
N THR A 120 8.55 3.74 -17.38
CA THR A 120 9.51 4.44 -18.22
C THR A 120 10.96 4.11 -17.82
N PRO A 121 11.99 4.39 -18.70
CA PRO A 121 13.38 4.00 -18.47
C PRO A 121 14.04 4.56 -17.19
N ASP A 122 13.48 5.63 -16.63
CA ASP A 122 13.89 6.22 -15.35
C ASP A 122 13.23 5.57 -14.13
N ALA A 123 12.59 4.41 -14.33
CA ALA A 123 11.84 3.65 -13.33
C ALA A 123 10.59 4.39 -12.77
N GLU A 124 10.17 5.49 -13.42
CA GLU A 124 8.91 6.15 -13.10
C GLU A 124 7.73 5.33 -13.63
N ARG A 125 6.66 5.29 -12.84
CA ARG A 125 5.44 4.55 -13.16
C ARG A 125 4.25 5.49 -13.31
N THR A 126 3.49 5.29 -14.37
CA THR A 126 2.24 6.00 -14.62
C THR A 126 1.10 4.99 -14.60
N MET A 127 0.14 5.20 -13.72
CA MET A 127 -0.93 4.24 -13.45
C MET A 127 -2.24 4.70 -14.09
N LEU A 128 -2.86 3.81 -14.86
CA LEU A 128 -4.17 4.00 -15.47
C LEU A 128 -5.12 2.98 -14.86
N THR A 129 -5.96 3.42 -13.94
CA THR A 129 -6.75 2.54 -13.08
C THR A 129 -8.22 2.53 -13.47
N ASN A 130 -8.72 1.33 -13.78
CA ASN A 130 -10.15 1.03 -13.87
C ASN A 130 -10.55 0.20 -12.66
N LEU A 131 -11.35 0.77 -11.77
CA LEU A 131 -11.71 0.11 -10.51
C LEU A 131 -12.58 -1.13 -10.70
N GLY A 132 -13.34 -1.24 -11.80
CA GLY A 132 -14.27 -2.36 -12.00
C GLY A 132 -15.18 -2.57 -10.79
N VAL A 133 -15.43 -3.84 -10.44
CA VAL A 133 -16.26 -4.19 -9.26
C VAL A 133 -15.61 -3.86 -7.91
N SER A 134 -14.34 -3.50 -7.89
CA SER A 134 -13.67 -3.01 -6.67
C SER A 134 -14.36 -1.75 -6.12
N SER A 135 -14.89 -0.89 -7.01
CA SER A 135 -15.69 0.29 -6.64
C SER A 135 -17.01 -0.03 -5.92
N LEU A 136 -17.46 -1.29 -5.97
CA LEU A 136 -18.67 -1.77 -5.30
C LEU A 136 -18.37 -2.39 -3.91
N LEU A 137 -17.16 -2.17 -3.37
CA LEU A 137 -16.84 -2.58 -2.00
C LEU A 137 -17.66 -1.75 -1.02
N HIS A 138 -18.51 -2.43 -0.24
CA HIS A 138 -19.54 -1.83 0.61
C HIS A 138 -19.36 -2.24 2.08
N THR A 139 -20.01 -1.55 3.00
CA THR A 139 -19.99 -1.84 4.44
C THR A 139 -20.37 -3.29 4.77
N ASP A 140 -21.28 -3.89 4.01
CA ASP A 140 -21.71 -5.29 4.19
C ASP A 140 -20.60 -6.31 3.87
N ASN A 141 -19.55 -5.89 3.18
CA ASN A 141 -18.37 -6.73 2.93
C ASN A 141 -17.40 -6.76 4.14
N VAL A 142 -17.63 -5.90 5.14
CA VAL A 142 -16.79 -5.81 6.35
C VAL A 142 -17.33 -6.77 7.41
N ASP A 143 -16.77 -7.98 7.46
CA ASP A 143 -17.13 -8.95 8.50
C ASP A 143 -16.37 -8.63 9.81
N ALA A 144 -17.11 -8.15 10.81
CA ALA A 144 -16.59 -7.82 12.11
C ALA A 144 -15.92 -9.02 12.83
N THR A 145 -16.29 -10.27 12.47
CA THR A 145 -15.68 -11.47 13.07
C THR A 145 -14.23 -11.69 12.63
N LEU A 146 -13.84 -11.18 11.45
CA LEU A 146 -12.46 -11.22 10.95
C LEU A 146 -11.56 -10.26 11.74
N ILE A 147 -12.13 -9.16 12.23
CA ILE A 147 -11.43 -8.06 12.89
C ILE A 147 -11.22 -8.34 14.38
N GLN A 148 -12.20 -8.94 15.05
CA GLN A 148 -12.31 -9.02 16.52
C GLN A 148 -11.09 -9.56 17.28
N ASN A 149 -10.18 -10.26 16.61
CA ASN A 149 -8.96 -10.81 17.21
C ASN A 149 -7.71 -10.36 16.44
N ALA A 150 -7.84 -9.37 15.55
CA ALA A 150 -6.69 -8.83 14.84
C ALA A 150 -5.82 -8.00 15.80
N LYS A 151 -4.51 -7.96 15.53
CA LYS A 151 -3.57 -7.09 16.25
C LYS A 151 -3.57 -5.67 15.66
N ALA A 152 -3.94 -5.53 14.39
CA ALA A 152 -4.18 -4.26 13.73
C ALA A 152 -5.08 -4.43 12.50
N VAL A 153 -5.72 -3.34 12.07
CA VAL A 153 -6.35 -3.24 10.76
C VAL A 153 -5.62 -2.24 9.89
N TYR A 154 -5.68 -2.40 8.55
CA TYR A 154 -5.01 -1.54 7.58
C TYR A 154 -5.98 -1.05 6.52
N VAL A 155 -6.07 0.26 6.32
CA VAL A 155 -6.98 0.93 5.38
C VAL A 155 -6.16 1.76 4.40
N GLU A 156 -6.50 1.71 3.11
CA GLU A 156 -5.84 2.54 2.09
C GLU A 156 -6.63 3.81 1.75
N GLY A 157 -5.91 4.89 1.46
CA GLY A 157 -6.48 6.18 1.08
C GLY A 157 -7.22 6.15 -0.26
N TYR A 158 -6.85 5.26 -1.19
CA TYR A 158 -7.56 5.11 -2.46
C TYR A 158 -9.05 4.80 -2.33
N LEU A 159 -9.51 4.29 -1.18
CA LEU A 159 -10.94 4.09 -0.92
C LEU A 159 -11.74 5.39 -0.94
N TRP A 160 -11.08 6.55 -0.77
CA TRP A 160 -11.73 7.87 -0.83
C TRP A 160 -12.16 8.27 -2.24
N THR A 161 -11.72 7.55 -3.29
CA THR A 161 -12.13 7.81 -4.67
C THR A 161 -13.56 7.36 -4.98
N GLY A 162 -14.23 6.64 -4.08
CA GLY A 162 -15.65 6.26 -4.16
C GLY A 162 -16.36 6.45 -2.82
N ASP A 163 -17.63 6.80 -2.86
CA ASP A 163 -18.41 7.01 -1.63
C ASP A 163 -18.62 5.72 -0.85
N GLU A 164 -19.02 4.63 -1.53
CA GLU A 164 -19.27 3.32 -0.91
C GLU A 164 -17.98 2.72 -0.34
N THR A 165 -16.88 2.78 -1.09
CA THR A 165 -15.59 2.27 -0.66
C THR A 165 -15.01 3.04 0.53
N ARG A 166 -15.21 4.38 0.55
CA ARG A 166 -14.87 5.22 1.70
C ARG A 166 -15.66 4.82 2.94
N GLU A 167 -16.98 4.61 2.79
CA GLU A 167 -17.84 4.17 3.89
C GLU A 167 -17.44 2.80 4.41
N ALA A 168 -17.04 1.86 3.56
CA ALA A 168 -16.53 0.56 3.96
C ALA A 168 -15.23 0.69 4.78
N GLY A 169 -14.28 1.53 4.33
CA GLY A 169 -13.04 1.81 5.07
C GLY A 169 -13.30 2.46 6.42
N LEU A 170 -14.19 3.46 6.47
CA LEU A 170 -14.61 4.10 7.73
C LEU A 170 -15.29 3.11 8.66
N HIS A 171 -16.19 2.26 8.15
CA HIS A 171 -16.88 1.23 8.94
C HIS A 171 -15.90 0.24 9.55
N MET A 172 -14.92 -0.25 8.78
CA MET A 172 -13.87 -1.13 9.29
C MET A 172 -13.08 -0.49 10.43
N ALA A 173 -12.68 0.77 10.26
CA ALA A 173 -11.96 1.51 11.29
C ALA A 173 -12.80 1.67 12.57
N GLN A 174 -14.09 1.99 12.45
CA GLN A 174 -15.01 2.11 13.58
C GLN A 174 -15.21 0.77 14.31
N VAL A 175 -15.31 -0.34 13.58
CA VAL A 175 -15.39 -1.69 14.17
C VAL A 175 -14.13 -2.00 14.96
N ALA A 176 -12.94 -1.72 14.40
CA ALA A 176 -11.66 -1.92 15.07
C ALA A 176 -11.53 -1.07 16.33
N LYS A 177 -11.83 0.24 16.25
CA LYS A 177 -11.78 1.16 17.40
C LYS A 177 -12.70 0.74 18.56
N LYS A 178 -13.92 0.28 18.26
CA LYS A 178 -14.83 -0.24 19.29
C LYS A 178 -14.29 -1.45 20.05
N GLN A 179 -13.35 -2.17 19.44
CA GLN A 179 -12.71 -3.37 19.99
C GLN A 179 -11.30 -3.08 20.55
N GLY A 180 -10.85 -1.82 20.53
CA GLY A 180 -9.52 -1.43 20.97
C GLY A 180 -8.40 -1.91 20.06
N ILE A 181 -8.70 -2.21 18.79
CA ILE A 181 -7.73 -2.67 17.78
C ILE A 181 -7.17 -1.46 17.05
N PRO A 182 -5.83 -1.32 16.96
CA PRO A 182 -5.19 -0.21 16.25
C PRO A 182 -5.56 -0.15 14.78
N VAL A 183 -5.82 1.05 14.28
CA VAL A 183 -6.11 1.35 12.88
C VAL A 183 -4.87 1.95 12.23
N ALA A 184 -4.30 1.24 11.27
CA ALA A 184 -3.25 1.75 10.40
C ALA A 184 -3.85 2.26 9.08
N PHE A 185 -3.31 3.37 8.59
CA PHE A 185 -3.79 4.03 7.38
C PHE A 185 -2.63 4.51 6.51
N THR A 186 -2.75 4.42 5.19
CA THR A 186 -1.85 5.06 4.24
C THR A 186 -2.55 6.16 3.46
N LEU A 187 -1.86 7.27 3.20
CA LEU A 187 -2.37 8.34 2.35
C LEU A 187 -2.46 7.94 0.87
N SER A 188 -1.74 6.91 0.47
CA SER A 188 -1.75 6.25 -0.85
C SER A 188 -1.18 7.06 -2.01
N ASP A 189 -1.65 8.29 -2.24
CA ASP A 189 -1.24 9.11 -3.39
C ASP A 189 -1.54 10.60 -3.13
N ALA A 190 -0.68 11.48 -3.63
CA ALA A 190 -0.88 12.93 -3.54
C ALA A 190 -2.16 13.40 -4.25
N PHE A 191 -2.60 12.71 -5.32
CA PHE A 191 -3.88 12.98 -5.97
C PHE A 191 -5.04 12.77 -4.98
N VAL A 192 -5.04 11.67 -4.23
CA VAL A 192 -6.07 11.37 -3.21
C VAL A 192 -6.07 12.45 -2.13
N VAL A 193 -4.87 12.82 -1.64
CA VAL A 193 -4.72 13.87 -0.64
C VAL A 193 -5.28 15.20 -1.14
N ASN A 194 -4.91 15.62 -2.34
CA ASN A 194 -5.36 16.91 -2.90
C ASN A 194 -6.87 16.93 -3.17
N SER A 195 -7.45 15.80 -3.53
CA SER A 195 -8.88 15.70 -3.87
C SER A 195 -9.79 15.59 -2.64
N PHE A 196 -9.31 14.99 -1.54
CA PHE A 196 -10.15 14.62 -0.39
C PHE A 196 -9.57 15.08 0.96
N LYS A 197 -8.73 16.12 0.96
CA LYS A 197 -7.93 16.57 2.11
C LYS A 197 -8.70 16.68 3.41
N ASP A 198 -9.81 17.39 3.42
CA ASP A 198 -10.57 17.64 4.65
C ASP A 198 -11.17 16.34 5.21
N SER A 199 -11.74 15.50 4.35
CA SER A 199 -12.30 14.20 4.74
C SER A 199 -11.22 13.25 5.26
N LEU A 200 -10.02 13.26 4.66
CA LEU A 200 -8.87 12.50 5.13
C LEU A 200 -8.37 12.99 6.49
N LEU A 201 -8.28 14.31 6.69
CA LEU A 201 -7.89 14.90 7.98
C LEU A 201 -8.86 14.51 9.10
N ASP A 202 -10.16 14.52 8.82
CA ASP A 202 -11.16 14.10 9.79
C ASP A 202 -11.04 12.60 10.09
N PHE A 203 -10.86 11.76 9.07
CA PHE A 203 -10.65 10.33 9.26
C PHE A 203 -9.40 10.05 10.10
N ILE A 204 -8.27 10.67 9.76
CA ILE A 204 -7.01 10.50 10.46
C ILE A 204 -7.17 10.88 11.93
N ARG A 205 -7.71 12.05 12.22
CA ARG A 205 -7.87 12.57 13.58
C ARG A 205 -8.71 11.68 14.48
N TRP A 206 -9.77 11.08 13.94
CA TRP A 206 -10.74 10.36 14.76
C TRP A 206 -10.60 8.84 14.76
N ASN A 207 -9.91 8.28 13.76
CA ASN A 207 -9.90 6.84 13.58
C ASN A 207 -8.50 6.22 13.49
N VAL A 208 -7.45 6.99 13.14
CA VAL A 208 -6.14 6.43 12.81
C VAL A 208 -5.20 6.49 14.00
N ASP A 209 -4.56 5.37 14.30
CA ASP A 209 -3.53 5.24 15.32
C ASP A 209 -2.12 5.22 14.69
N ILE A 210 -1.99 4.62 13.50
CA ILE A 210 -0.72 4.46 12.78
C ILE A 210 -0.87 5.03 11.37
N LEU A 211 -0.10 6.06 11.03
CA LEU A 211 -0.15 6.70 9.71
C LEU A 211 1.10 6.39 8.90
N PHE A 212 0.90 6.02 7.63
CA PHE A 212 1.93 5.86 6.61
C PHE A 212 1.75 6.91 5.53
N CYS A 213 2.84 7.55 5.12
CA CYS A 213 2.86 8.47 3.99
C CYS A 213 4.27 8.63 3.42
N ASN A 214 4.37 9.11 2.17
CA ASN A 214 5.62 9.60 1.62
C ASN A 214 5.74 11.12 1.77
N GLU A 215 6.90 11.68 1.41
CA GLU A 215 7.18 13.11 1.53
C GLU A 215 6.21 13.97 0.71
N VAL A 216 5.83 13.53 -0.50
CA VAL A 216 4.93 14.29 -1.39
C VAL A 216 3.50 14.30 -0.85
N GLU A 217 3.00 13.17 -0.40
CA GLU A 217 1.67 13.05 0.24
C GLU A 217 1.59 13.89 1.51
N ALA A 218 2.63 13.81 2.34
CA ALA A 218 2.70 14.54 3.60
C ALA A 218 2.78 16.07 3.41
N GLN A 219 3.52 16.53 2.39
CA GLN A 219 3.55 17.94 2.00
C GLN A 219 2.18 18.40 1.48
N ALA A 220 1.51 17.61 0.63
CA ALA A 220 0.15 17.90 0.16
C ALA A 220 -0.84 18.00 1.33
N MET A 221 -0.74 17.08 2.31
CA MET A 221 -1.61 17.05 3.48
C MET A 221 -1.39 18.25 4.39
N THR A 222 -0.15 18.66 4.65
CA THR A 222 0.18 19.69 5.64
C THR A 222 0.32 21.09 5.06
N GLY A 223 0.60 21.21 3.75
CA GLY A 223 0.97 22.46 3.09
C GLY A 223 2.38 22.97 3.45
N GLU A 224 3.18 22.16 4.13
CA GLU A 224 4.58 22.46 4.47
C GLU A 224 5.54 21.78 3.50
N THR A 225 6.75 22.31 3.37
CA THR A 225 7.82 21.75 2.51
C THR A 225 9.01 21.24 3.32
N ASP A 226 9.16 21.67 4.56
CA ASP A 226 10.21 21.19 5.47
C ASP A 226 9.79 19.85 6.06
N SER A 227 10.55 18.79 5.78
CA SER A 227 10.21 17.42 6.18
C SER A 227 10.05 17.26 7.70
N ARG A 228 10.78 18.03 8.51
CA ARG A 228 10.64 17.99 9.98
C ARG A 228 9.33 18.60 10.44
N LYS A 229 8.96 19.77 9.90
CA LYS A 229 7.68 20.42 10.22
C LYS A 229 6.50 19.60 9.75
N VAL A 230 6.62 19.00 8.55
CA VAL A 230 5.63 18.05 8.01
C VAL A 230 5.43 16.90 8.99
N PHE A 231 6.54 16.29 9.42
CA PHE A 231 6.52 15.16 10.35
C PHE A 231 5.87 15.53 11.68
N ASP A 232 6.29 16.64 12.30
CA ASP A 232 5.78 17.08 13.60
C ASP A 232 4.26 17.40 13.54
N LYS A 233 3.78 18.01 12.42
CA LYS A 233 2.35 18.28 12.20
C LYS A 233 1.52 16.99 12.07
N LEU A 234 2.01 15.99 11.35
CA LEU A 234 1.28 14.75 11.17
C LEU A 234 1.33 13.87 12.42
N LEU A 235 2.49 13.80 13.10
CA LEU A 235 2.61 13.05 14.36
C LEU A 235 1.70 13.63 15.46
N ALA A 236 1.37 14.91 15.43
CA ALA A 236 0.39 15.49 16.34
C ALA A 236 -1.06 14.99 16.15
N LEU A 237 -1.35 14.31 15.03
CA LEU A 237 -2.69 13.78 14.72
C LEU A 237 -2.86 12.30 15.09
N VAL A 238 -1.75 11.54 15.23
CA VAL A 238 -1.75 10.08 15.38
C VAL A 238 -0.79 9.64 16.49
N ASP A 239 -0.93 8.40 16.98
CA ASP A 239 0.01 7.85 17.96
C ASP A 239 1.36 7.50 17.32
N THR A 240 1.35 6.95 16.11
CA THR A 240 2.54 6.48 15.40
C THR A 240 2.54 6.96 13.94
N LEU A 241 3.66 7.49 13.48
CA LEU A 241 3.85 7.97 12.10
C LEU A 241 5.09 7.34 11.47
N PHE A 242 4.92 6.86 10.23
CA PHE A 242 6.02 6.49 9.33
C PHE A 242 5.99 7.38 8.09
N LEU A 243 7.01 8.21 7.93
CA LEU A 243 7.21 9.11 6.79
C LEU A 243 8.38 8.61 5.94
N THR A 244 8.11 8.09 4.73
CA THR A 244 9.16 7.67 3.80
C THR A 244 9.70 8.86 2.99
N LEU A 245 11.01 8.89 2.78
CA LEU A 245 11.76 9.98 2.14
C LEU A 245 12.51 9.48 0.89
N GLY A 246 11.99 8.44 0.23
CA GLY A 246 12.62 7.80 -0.92
C GLY A 246 14.02 7.28 -0.58
N SER A 247 15.02 7.60 -1.40
CA SER A 247 16.41 7.17 -1.21
C SER A 247 17.08 7.71 0.08
N LYS A 248 16.47 8.68 0.76
CA LYS A 248 16.94 9.21 2.04
C LYS A 248 16.50 8.35 3.24
N GLY A 249 15.70 7.32 3.02
CA GLY A 249 15.18 6.44 4.08
C GLY A 249 13.82 6.88 4.62
N SER A 250 13.65 6.90 5.94
CA SER A 250 12.40 7.24 6.60
C SER A 250 12.59 7.90 7.96
N LEU A 251 11.57 8.65 8.38
CA LEU A 251 11.39 9.09 9.76
C LEU A 251 10.23 8.30 10.37
N ALA A 252 10.45 7.74 11.55
CA ALA A 252 9.41 7.08 12.32
C ALA A 252 9.27 7.77 13.68
N GLY A 253 8.05 8.00 14.13
CA GLY A 253 7.76 8.66 15.41
C GLY A 253 6.62 8.02 16.16
N LYS A 254 6.72 8.08 17.47
CA LYS A 254 5.64 7.76 18.38
C LYS A 254 5.38 8.97 19.28
N SER A 255 4.11 9.29 19.50
CA SER A 255 3.72 10.41 20.35
C SER A 255 4.42 10.36 21.72
N GLY A 256 5.02 11.48 22.12
CA GLY A 256 5.77 11.59 23.39
C GLY A 256 7.19 11.00 23.37
N HIS A 257 7.70 10.54 22.23
CA HIS A 257 9.04 9.99 22.06
C HIS A 257 9.83 10.74 20.98
N ASP A 258 11.16 10.70 21.07
CA ASP A 258 12.03 11.24 20.02
C ASP A 258 11.86 10.41 18.74
N PRO A 259 11.79 11.07 17.57
CA PRO A 259 11.68 10.36 16.31
C PRO A 259 12.96 9.62 15.94
N VAL A 260 12.80 8.54 15.21
CA VAL A 260 13.88 7.68 14.72
C VAL A 260 14.05 7.90 13.23
N GLN A 261 15.28 8.16 12.80
CA GLN A 261 15.63 8.16 11.38
C GLN A 261 16.23 6.80 11.01
N VAL A 262 15.74 6.22 9.92
CA VAL A 262 16.22 4.94 9.37
C VAL A 262 16.64 5.17 7.92
N GLY A 263 17.87 4.75 7.57
CA GLY A 263 18.38 4.81 6.21
C GLY A 263 17.80 3.71 5.33
N THR A 264 18.11 3.76 4.03
CA THR A 264 17.77 2.69 3.08
C THR A 264 18.87 1.62 3.06
N ILE A 265 18.52 0.43 2.60
CA ILE A 265 19.50 -0.56 2.15
C ILE A 265 19.78 -0.27 0.68
N PRO A 266 21.05 -0.05 0.29
CA PRO A 266 21.39 0.27 -1.10
C PRO A 266 21.03 -0.87 -2.05
N VAL A 267 20.25 -0.56 -3.06
CA VAL A 267 19.86 -1.47 -4.16
C VAL A 267 19.82 -0.69 -5.47
N GLU A 268 19.93 -1.39 -6.59
CA GLU A 268 19.63 -0.83 -7.89
C GLU A 268 18.11 -0.80 -8.09
N ALA A 269 17.55 0.39 -8.26
CA ALA A 269 16.11 0.55 -8.45
C ALA A 269 15.73 0.18 -9.89
N VAL A 270 14.84 -0.78 -10.06
CA VAL A 270 14.29 -1.27 -11.32
C VAL A 270 12.86 -0.78 -11.51
N ASP A 271 12.06 -0.84 -10.44
CA ASP A 271 10.66 -0.43 -10.42
C ASP A 271 10.28 0.02 -9.00
N THR A 272 9.73 1.22 -8.87
CA THR A 272 9.34 1.76 -7.56
C THR A 272 7.92 1.36 -7.12
N THR A 273 7.24 0.50 -7.92
CA THR A 273 5.91 -0.02 -7.59
C THR A 273 5.93 -0.76 -6.25
N GLY A 274 4.99 -0.42 -5.38
CA GLY A 274 4.83 -1.08 -4.09
C GLY A 274 5.86 -0.72 -3.02
N ALA A 275 6.80 0.21 -3.28
CA ALA A 275 7.80 0.59 -2.28
C ALA A 275 7.18 1.05 -0.95
N GLY A 276 6.15 1.91 -1.01
CA GLY A 276 5.39 2.36 0.15
C GLY A 276 4.59 1.24 0.80
N ASP A 277 3.98 0.38 -0.01
CA ASP A 277 3.17 -0.75 0.44
C ASP A 277 4.02 -1.76 1.22
N LEU A 278 5.20 -2.11 0.66
CA LEU A 278 6.11 -3.07 1.29
C LEU A 278 6.83 -2.46 2.50
N TYR A 279 7.09 -1.14 2.49
CA TYR A 279 7.52 -0.44 3.70
C TYR A 279 6.47 -0.60 4.81
N ALA A 280 5.20 -0.33 4.52
CA ALA A 280 4.11 -0.48 5.47
C ALA A 280 3.96 -1.93 5.95
N ALA A 281 4.07 -2.90 5.04
CA ALA A 281 4.04 -4.33 5.36
C ALA A 281 5.10 -4.71 6.42
N GLY A 282 6.36 -4.33 6.18
CA GLY A 282 7.47 -4.63 7.09
C GLY A 282 7.34 -3.90 8.43
N ALA A 283 6.96 -2.62 8.41
CA ALA A 283 6.78 -1.83 9.62
C ALA A 283 5.61 -2.35 10.47
N LEU A 284 4.47 -2.67 9.86
CA LEU A 284 3.33 -3.29 10.55
C LEU A 284 3.68 -4.66 11.12
N TYR A 285 4.38 -5.50 10.32
CA TYR A 285 4.85 -6.78 10.81
C TYR A 285 5.70 -6.64 12.08
N GLY A 286 6.61 -5.65 12.10
CA GLY A 286 7.40 -5.34 13.29
C GLY A 286 6.52 -4.96 14.48
N LEU A 287 5.60 -4.01 14.30
CA LEU A 287 4.73 -3.51 15.37
C LEU A 287 3.83 -4.60 15.96
N ILE A 288 3.17 -5.43 15.12
CA ILE A 288 2.27 -6.50 15.60
C ILE A 288 3.01 -7.68 16.25
N ASN A 289 4.35 -7.70 16.16
CA ASN A 289 5.23 -8.66 16.83
C ASN A 289 6.10 -8.00 17.91
N ASP A 290 5.63 -6.88 18.48
CA ASP A 290 6.22 -6.18 19.63
C ASP A 290 7.69 -5.74 19.43
N ARG A 291 8.09 -5.48 18.17
CA ARG A 291 9.40 -4.93 17.86
C ARG A 291 9.44 -3.44 18.18
N SER A 292 10.63 -2.91 18.44
CA SER A 292 10.81 -1.47 18.61
C SER A 292 10.37 -0.70 17.37
N LEU A 293 10.01 0.57 17.52
CA LEU A 293 9.68 1.45 16.40
C LEU A 293 10.81 1.49 15.37
N LYS A 294 12.07 1.53 15.84
CA LYS A 294 13.26 1.51 15.00
C LYS A 294 13.40 0.21 14.22
N ASP A 295 13.27 -0.97 14.88
CA ASP A 295 13.34 -2.25 14.19
C ASP A 295 12.21 -2.41 13.18
N SER A 296 11.00 -1.95 13.52
CA SER A 296 9.84 -1.94 12.62
C SER A 296 10.13 -1.10 11.36
N ALA A 297 10.68 0.10 11.52
CA ALA A 297 11.08 0.95 10.39
C ALA A 297 12.22 0.33 9.54
N ILE A 298 13.17 -0.36 10.18
CA ILE A 298 14.24 -1.09 9.48
C ILE A 298 13.67 -2.25 8.65
N ILE A 299 12.75 -3.02 9.20
CA ILE A 299 12.09 -4.11 8.46
C ILE A 299 11.32 -3.53 7.26
N GLY A 300 10.59 -2.42 7.46
CA GLY A 300 9.93 -1.69 6.38
C GLY A 300 10.89 -1.23 5.29
N SER A 301 12.01 -0.60 5.68
CA SER A 301 13.04 -0.14 4.75
C SER A 301 13.67 -1.29 3.95
N TYR A 302 13.87 -2.44 4.59
CA TYR A 302 14.35 -3.65 3.90
C TYR A 302 13.34 -4.14 2.86
N CYS A 303 12.06 -4.29 3.23
CA CYS A 303 11.03 -4.76 2.32
C CYS A 303 10.85 -3.82 1.12
N ALA A 304 10.89 -2.50 1.35
CA ALA A 304 10.90 -1.51 0.29
C ALA A 304 12.11 -1.66 -0.65
N ALA A 305 13.32 -1.85 -0.10
CA ALA A 305 14.52 -2.08 -0.90
C ALA A 305 14.44 -3.36 -1.75
N GLN A 306 13.86 -4.44 -1.18
CA GLN A 306 13.69 -5.68 -1.93
C GLN A 306 12.69 -5.52 -3.09
N VAL A 307 11.56 -4.85 -2.89
CA VAL A 307 10.56 -4.71 -3.96
C VAL A 307 11.06 -3.82 -5.09
N VAL A 308 11.76 -2.74 -4.81
CA VAL A 308 12.24 -1.84 -5.87
C VAL A 308 13.37 -2.42 -6.73
N SER A 309 13.97 -3.54 -6.33
CA SER A 309 15.04 -4.22 -7.08
C SER A 309 14.53 -5.13 -8.23
N HIS A 310 13.21 -5.24 -8.42
CA HIS A 310 12.61 -6.02 -9.50
C HIS A 310 11.31 -5.39 -10.00
N ILE A 311 10.75 -5.89 -11.10
CA ILE A 311 9.49 -5.41 -11.66
C ILE A 311 8.32 -5.99 -10.84
N GLY A 312 7.39 -5.12 -10.41
CA GLY A 312 6.15 -5.45 -9.70
C GLY A 312 6.12 -5.04 -8.24
N GLY A 313 4.91 -4.84 -7.72
CA GLY A 313 4.66 -4.30 -6.37
C GLY A 313 4.71 -5.31 -5.23
N ARG A 314 5.19 -6.54 -5.43
CA ARG A 314 5.14 -7.62 -4.42
C ARG A 314 6.48 -8.30 -4.22
N LEU A 315 6.74 -8.78 -3.00
CA LEU A 315 7.90 -9.62 -2.72
C LEU A 315 7.72 -11.02 -3.35
N PRO A 316 8.80 -11.64 -3.85
CA PRO A 316 8.75 -13.04 -4.29
C PRO A 316 8.30 -13.96 -3.15
N THR A 317 7.43 -14.93 -3.46
CA THR A 317 6.82 -15.88 -2.49
C THR A 317 7.80 -16.73 -1.68
N HIS A 318 9.06 -16.79 -2.10
CA HIS A 318 10.12 -17.55 -1.42
C HIS A 318 11.05 -16.69 -0.56
N SER A 319 10.71 -15.42 -0.33
CA SER A 319 11.53 -14.50 0.47
C SER A 319 11.35 -14.75 1.98
N HIS A 320 11.55 -16.00 2.44
CA HIS A 320 11.56 -16.33 3.87
C HIS A 320 12.82 -15.78 4.55
N THR A 321 12.93 -14.46 4.61
CA THR A 321 14.05 -13.81 5.30
C THR A 321 13.73 -13.71 6.78
N ARG A 322 14.60 -14.29 7.61
CA ARG A 322 14.46 -14.16 9.06
C ARG A 322 14.66 -12.71 9.48
N ILE A 323 13.83 -12.20 10.35
CA ILE A 323 13.88 -10.81 10.86
C ILE A 323 15.28 -10.46 11.38
N GLU A 324 15.91 -11.37 12.12
CA GLU A 324 17.28 -11.16 12.64
C GLU A 324 18.32 -10.99 11.51
N SER A 325 18.11 -11.64 10.36
CA SER A 325 18.95 -11.46 9.18
C SER A 325 18.75 -10.06 8.57
N ILE A 326 17.51 -9.56 8.52
CA ILE A 326 17.19 -8.21 8.06
C ILE A 326 17.90 -7.17 8.94
N LEU A 327 17.75 -7.27 10.27
CA LEU A 327 18.35 -6.34 11.21
C LEU A 327 19.90 -6.40 11.13
N THR A 328 20.45 -7.59 10.91
CA THR A 328 21.90 -7.78 10.73
C THR A 328 22.38 -7.14 9.43
N GLU A 329 21.64 -7.32 8.34
CA GLU A 329 21.95 -6.73 7.04
C GLU A 329 21.94 -5.19 7.11
N TYR A 330 20.91 -4.62 7.73
CA TYR A 330 20.84 -3.18 7.94
C TYR A 330 22.05 -2.64 8.69
N ARG A 331 22.48 -3.30 9.78
CA ARG A 331 23.65 -2.88 10.60
C ARG A 331 24.96 -2.89 9.81
N LYS A 332 25.12 -3.75 8.80
CA LYS A 332 26.31 -3.75 7.93
C LYS A 332 26.40 -2.47 7.09
N HIS A 333 25.25 -1.95 6.61
CA HIS A 333 25.19 -0.73 5.83
C HIS A 333 25.17 0.54 6.69
N HIS A 334 24.80 0.43 7.97
CA HIS A 334 24.65 1.54 8.91
C HIS A 334 25.35 1.27 10.25
N PRO A 335 26.70 1.12 10.27
CA PRO A 335 27.46 0.68 11.46
C PRO A 335 27.40 1.68 12.63
N TYR A 336 27.09 2.95 12.38
CA TYR A 336 27.01 4.01 13.40
C TYR A 336 25.58 4.37 13.82
N SER A 337 24.58 3.60 13.42
CA SER A 337 23.21 3.83 13.86
C SER A 337 23.08 3.43 15.35
N PRO A 338 22.89 4.37 16.28
CA PRO A 338 22.74 4.03 17.70
C PRO A 338 21.55 3.09 17.90
N SER A 339 21.72 2.16 18.83
CA SER A 339 20.71 1.14 19.19
C SER A 339 19.42 1.74 19.75
#